data_19b138f683809a8927ef75d483d61b84
#
_entry.id   19b138f683809a8927ef75d483d61b84
#
_cell.length_a   1.000
_cell.length_b   1.000
_cell.length_c   1.000
_cell.angle_alpha   90.00
_cell.angle_beta   90.00
_cell.angle_gamma   90.00
#
_symmetry.space_group_name_H-M   'P 1'
#
loop_
_entity.id
_entity.type
_entity.pdbx_description
1 polymer ?
#
loop_
_entity_poly.entity_id
_entity_poly.type
_entity_poly.pdbx_seq_one_letter_code
_entity_poly.pdbx_strand_id
1 'polypeptide(L)'
;MLNNDILRSLRYSLDIADHEVAAIAGLAGLTLDEAEVAALLAREDEPGYRECPDEVLARFLDGLIIHRRGRDDSRPLPPLELPLTNNLVLKKLRVAFELRDHDLLAILDEAGLVMTKGELNALFRAPGHGNYRPCGDQLLRNFLKGLAQRSDL
;
A
#
# COMPACT_ATOMS: atom_id res chain seq x y z
N MET A 1 -10.32 6.18 -5.62
CA MET A 1 -10.16 5.59 -4.28
C MET A 1 -9.29 6.51 -3.45
N LEU A 2 -9.72 6.80 -2.23
CA LEU A 2 -8.95 7.67 -1.34
C LEU A 2 -7.78 6.91 -0.70
N ASN A 3 -6.71 7.64 -0.40
CA ASN A 3 -5.59 7.09 0.36
C ASN A 3 -6.05 6.55 1.72
N ASN A 4 -7.07 7.19 2.31
CA ASN A 4 -7.68 6.72 3.56
C ASN A 4 -8.23 5.30 3.45
N ASP A 5 -8.84 4.97 2.31
CA ASP A 5 -9.39 3.63 2.07
C ASP A 5 -8.28 2.59 2.04
N ILE A 6 -7.16 2.93 1.41
CA ILE A 6 -6.00 2.05 1.34
C ILE A 6 -5.41 1.83 2.73
N LEU A 7 -5.24 2.92 3.49
CA LEU A 7 -4.68 2.86 4.84
C LEU A 7 -5.57 2.02 5.78
N ARG A 8 -6.90 2.22 5.74
CA ARG A 8 -7.85 1.42 6.53
C ARG A 8 -7.79 -0.06 6.15
N SER A 9 -7.72 -0.35 4.85
CA SER A 9 -7.63 -1.72 4.35
C SER A 9 -6.37 -2.42 4.86
N LEU A 10 -5.23 -1.73 4.84
CA LEU A 10 -3.97 -2.28 5.33
C LEU A 10 -3.99 -2.48 6.84
N ARG A 11 -4.54 -1.52 7.59
CA ARG A 11 -4.69 -1.66 9.04
C ARG A 11 -5.51 -2.91 9.37
N TYR A 12 -6.61 -3.11 8.66
CA TYR A 12 -7.47 -4.29 8.84
C TYR A 12 -6.72 -5.59 8.49
N SER A 13 -6.06 -5.63 7.33
CA SER A 13 -5.36 -6.83 6.86
C SER A 13 -4.21 -7.23 7.78
N LEU A 14 -3.52 -6.25 8.34
CA LEU A 14 -2.40 -6.47 9.24
C LEU A 14 -2.84 -6.67 10.68
N ASP A 15 -4.09 -6.40 11.00
CA ASP A 15 -4.65 -6.47 12.35
C ASP A 15 -3.80 -5.67 13.36
N ILE A 16 -3.53 -4.42 13.02
CA ILE A 16 -2.71 -3.53 13.85
C ILE A 16 -3.54 -2.42 14.46
N ALA A 17 -3.07 -1.92 15.61
CA ALA A 17 -3.69 -0.81 16.32
C ALA A 17 -3.19 0.54 15.78
N ASP A 18 -3.88 1.62 16.13
CA ASP A 18 -3.53 2.97 15.70
C ASP A 18 -2.09 3.35 16.06
N HIS A 19 -1.63 2.99 17.27
CA HIS A 19 -0.26 3.29 17.69
C HIS A 19 0.78 2.55 16.84
N GLU A 20 0.44 1.37 16.31
CA GLU A 20 1.32 0.62 15.43
C GLU A 20 1.40 1.27 14.03
N VAL A 21 0.28 1.85 13.55
CA VAL A 21 0.30 2.64 12.31
C VAL A 21 1.27 3.81 12.45
N ALA A 22 1.21 4.53 13.58
CA ALA A 22 2.13 5.64 13.86
C ALA A 22 3.58 5.16 13.92
N ALA A 23 3.82 4.03 14.59
CA ALA A 23 5.17 3.46 14.71
C ALA A 23 5.75 3.07 13.35
N ILE A 24 4.95 2.44 12.49
CA ILE A 24 5.37 2.06 11.14
C ILE A 24 5.73 3.29 10.31
N ALA A 25 4.88 4.32 10.31
CA ALA A 25 5.17 5.57 9.61
C ALA A 25 6.47 6.22 10.14
N GLY A 26 6.69 6.12 11.45
CA GLY A 26 7.89 6.63 12.11
C GLY A 26 9.18 5.99 11.61
N LEU A 27 9.13 4.73 11.18
CA LEU A 27 10.30 4.05 10.60
C LEU A 27 10.79 4.74 9.33
N ALA A 28 9.90 5.38 8.59
CA ALA A 28 10.24 6.15 7.39
C ALA A 28 10.40 7.65 7.68
N GLY A 29 10.52 8.03 8.94
CA GLY A 29 10.77 9.41 9.34
C GLY A 29 9.54 10.30 9.42
N LEU A 30 8.33 9.74 9.33
CA LEU A 30 7.09 10.50 9.42
C LEU A 30 6.51 10.39 10.83
N THR A 31 6.46 11.53 11.54
CA THR A 31 5.90 11.59 12.88
C THR A 31 4.40 11.85 12.82
N LEU A 32 3.61 10.92 13.33
CA LEU A 32 2.15 11.05 13.46
C LEU A 32 1.76 10.79 14.90
N ASP A 33 0.95 11.67 15.48
CA ASP A 33 0.37 11.42 16.81
C ASP A 33 -0.92 10.58 16.69
N GLU A 34 -1.43 10.11 17.83
CA GLU A 34 -2.63 9.28 17.84
C GLU A 34 -3.86 9.97 17.27
N ALA A 35 -4.00 11.28 17.52
CA ALA A 35 -5.13 12.03 16.99
C ALA A 35 -5.08 12.15 15.47
N GLU A 36 -3.87 12.36 14.91
CA GLU A 36 -3.68 12.38 13.47
C GLU A 36 -3.98 11.03 12.84
N VAL A 37 -3.50 9.94 13.43
CA VAL A 37 -3.78 8.58 12.94
C VAL A 37 -5.28 8.30 12.97
N ALA A 38 -5.96 8.62 14.08
CA ALA A 38 -7.39 8.42 14.18
C ALA A 38 -8.16 9.20 13.11
N ALA A 39 -7.75 10.44 12.84
CA ALA A 39 -8.36 11.26 11.79
C ALA A 39 -8.18 10.67 10.38
N LEU A 40 -7.00 10.12 10.10
CA LEU A 40 -6.68 9.50 8.81
C LEU A 40 -7.42 8.16 8.62
N LEU A 41 -7.70 7.46 9.69
CA LEU A 41 -8.41 6.16 9.65
C LEU A 41 -9.93 6.32 9.73
N ALA A 42 -10.44 7.49 10.10
CA ALA A 42 -11.87 7.77 10.13
C ALA A 42 -12.46 7.72 8.73
N ARG A 43 -13.77 7.46 8.67
CA ARG A 43 -14.52 7.52 7.40
C ARG A 43 -14.91 8.96 7.10
N GLU A 44 -15.18 9.26 5.85
CA GLU A 44 -15.49 10.62 5.39
C GLU A 44 -16.67 11.27 6.14
N ASP A 45 -17.64 10.48 6.57
CA ASP A 45 -18.82 10.97 7.28
C ASP A 45 -18.64 11.05 8.79
N GLU A 46 -17.49 10.61 9.31
CA GLU A 46 -17.22 10.65 10.75
C GLU A 46 -16.62 11.98 11.18
N PRO A 47 -16.96 12.47 12.41
CA PRO A 47 -16.30 13.65 12.95
C PRO A 47 -14.79 13.45 13.06
N GLY A 48 -14.05 14.51 12.75
CA GLY A 48 -12.59 14.47 12.84
C GLY A 48 -11.90 13.86 11.63
N TYR A 49 -12.65 13.39 10.63
CA TYR A 49 -12.08 12.88 9.41
C TYR A 49 -11.11 13.88 8.78
N ARG A 50 -9.98 13.37 8.31
CA ARG A 50 -8.99 14.14 7.57
C ARG A 50 -8.50 13.33 6.39
N GLU A 51 -8.51 13.93 5.20
CA GLU A 51 -8.01 13.27 3.99
C GLU A 51 -6.51 12.98 4.12
N CYS A 52 -6.12 11.75 3.76
CA CYS A 52 -4.74 11.31 3.83
C CYS A 52 -3.96 11.80 2.60
N PRO A 53 -2.96 12.69 2.79
CA PRO A 53 -2.13 13.11 1.66
C PRO A 53 -1.30 11.96 1.08
N ASP A 54 -0.95 12.07 -0.20
CA ASP A 54 -0.09 11.09 -0.88
C ASP A 54 1.22 10.85 -0.13
N GLU A 55 1.83 11.92 0.37
CA GLU A 55 3.09 11.84 1.13
C GLU A 55 2.95 10.95 2.36
N VAL A 56 1.84 11.07 3.08
CA VAL A 56 1.61 10.30 4.30
C VAL A 56 1.46 8.81 3.96
N LEU A 57 0.65 8.47 2.97
CA LEU A 57 0.49 7.08 2.56
C LEU A 57 1.80 6.51 2.02
N ALA A 58 2.52 7.27 1.20
CA ALA A 58 3.80 6.84 0.64
C ALA A 58 4.81 6.52 1.74
N ARG A 59 4.94 7.39 2.74
CA ARG A 59 5.86 7.15 3.87
C ARG A 59 5.41 6.02 4.77
N PHE A 60 4.10 5.86 4.97
CA PHE A 60 3.59 4.68 5.68
C PHE A 60 4.00 3.40 4.95
N LEU A 61 3.87 3.35 3.63
CA LEU A 61 4.26 2.18 2.84
C LEU A 61 5.78 1.93 2.89
N ASP A 62 6.58 2.99 2.86
CA ASP A 62 8.04 2.87 3.05
C ASP A 62 8.37 2.31 4.44
N GLY A 63 7.67 2.78 5.47
CA GLY A 63 7.80 2.27 6.83
C GLY A 63 7.37 0.81 6.93
N LEU A 64 6.33 0.43 6.22
CA LEU A 64 5.86 -0.96 6.19
C LEU A 64 6.91 -1.90 5.58
N ILE A 65 7.59 -1.46 4.53
CA ILE A 65 8.70 -2.22 3.94
C ILE A 65 9.80 -2.43 4.98
N ILE A 66 10.20 -1.37 5.70
CA ILE A 66 11.21 -1.46 6.75
C ILE A 66 10.75 -2.39 7.87
N HIS A 67 9.50 -2.27 8.30
CA HIS A 67 8.92 -3.08 9.37
C HIS A 67 8.96 -4.56 9.05
N ARG A 68 8.64 -4.93 7.81
CA ARG A 68 8.55 -6.33 7.41
C ARG A 68 9.87 -6.91 6.93
N ARG A 69 10.74 -6.11 6.34
CA ARG A 69 11.97 -6.57 5.71
C ARG A 69 13.25 -6.16 6.45
N GLY A 70 13.12 -5.30 7.43
CA GLY A 70 14.25 -4.75 8.16
C GLY A 70 14.84 -3.52 7.49
N ARG A 71 15.58 -2.75 8.27
CA ARG A 71 16.24 -1.53 7.80
C ARG A 71 17.56 -1.88 7.14
N ASP A 72 17.77 -1.33 5.95
CA ASP A 72 19.06 -1.37 5.26
C ASP A 72 19.69 0.01 5.35
N ASP A 73 20.60 0.20 6.30
CA ASP A 73 21.25 1.50 6.54
C ASP A 73 22.21 1.89 5.41
N SER A 74 22.57 0.94 4.54
CA SER A 74 23.42 1.22 3.37
C SER A 74 22.64 1.91 2.25
N ARG A 75 21.31 1.92 2.33
CA ARG A 75 20.43 2.54 1.34
C ARG A 75 19.58 3.60 2.00
N PRO A 76 19.60 4.84 1.51
CA PRO A 76 18.67 5.86 2.00
C PRO A 76 17.24 5.51 1.59
N LEU A 77 16.26 6.11 2.26
CA LEU A 77 14.88 6.02 1.82
C LEU A 77 14.78 6.53 0.37
N PRO A 78 13.97 5.86 -0.47
CA PRO A 78 13.77 6.37 -1.82
C PRO A 78 13.12 7.77 -1.78
N PRO A 79 13.40 8.62 -2.75
CA PRO A 79 12.71 9.90 -2.84
C PRO A 79 11.21 9.68 -3.03
N LEU A 80 10.40 10.62 -2.55
CA LEU A 80 8.96 10.57 -2.78
C LEU A 80 8.67 10.75 -4.26
N GLU A 81 7.88 9.83 -4.81
CA GLU A 81 7.37 9.94 -6.16
C GLU A 81 5.92 10.39 -6.08
N LEU A 82 5.68 11.65 -6.43
CA LEU A 82 4.35 12.26 -6.36
C LEU A 82 3.92 12.74 -7.74
N PRO A 83 2.64 12.60 -8.09
CA PRO A 83 1.56 12.02 -7.28
C PRO A 83 1.74 10.52 -7.07
N LEU A 84 1.22 10.03 -5.95
CA LEU A 84 1.25 8.60 -5.64
C LEU A 84 0.22 7.86 -6.49
N THR A 85 0.69 6.98 -7.36
CA THR A 85 -0.19 6.20 -8.24
C THR A 85 -0.55 4.86 -7.60
N ASN A 86 -1.63 4.26 -8.07
CA ASN A 86 -2.01 2.91 -7.67
C ASN A 86 -0.90 1.90 -8.00
N ASN A 87 -0.19 2.11 -9.11
CA ASN A 87 0.94 1.26 -9.49
C ASN A 87 2.06 1.31 -8.46
N LEU A 88 2.37 2.49 -7.92
CA LEU A 88 3.38 2.64 -6.87
C LEU A 88 2.93 1.99 -5.58
N VAL A 89 1.66 2.14 -5.20
CA VAL A 89 1.08 1.48 -4.03
C VAL A 89 1.24 -0.04 -4.17
N LEU A 90 0.83 -0.58 -5.30
CA LEU A 90 0.94 -2.01 -5.59
C LEU A 90 2.39 -2.50 -5.52
N LYS A 91 3.32 -1.74 -6.11
CA LYS A 91 4.74 -2.06 -6.10
C LYS A 91 5.31 -2.08 -4.67
N LYS A 92 4.98 -1.09 -3.86
CA LYS A 92 5.47 -1.02 -2.48
C LYS A 92 4.90 -2.16 -1.63
N LEU A 93 3.64 -2.52 -1.84
CA LEU A 93 3.02 -3.67 -1.15
C LEU A 93 3.66 -4.99 -1.59
N ARG A 94 3.93 -5.13 -2.88
CA ARG A 94 4.65 -6.30 -3.40
C ARG A 94 6.00 -6.47 -2.70
N VAL A 95 6.75 -5.39 -2.55
CA VAL A 95 8.04 -5.41 -1.87
C VAL A 95 7.88 -5.72 -0.38
N ALA A 96 6.94 -5.05 0.30
CA ALA A 96 6.73 -5.23 1.74
C ALA A 96 6.37 -6.67 2.10
N PHE A 97 5.52 -7.33 1.30
CA PHE A 97 5.05 -8.69 1.56
C PHE A 97 5.82 -9.76 0.80
N GLU A 98 6.89 -9.36 0.08
CA GLU A 98 7.73 -10.27 -0.70
C GLU A 98 6.93 -11.13 -1.68
N LEU A 99 5.99 -10.51 -2.40
CA LEU A 99 5.10 -11.20 -3.31
C LEU A 99 5.76 -11.41 -4.67
N ARG A 100 5.81 -12.66 -5.10
CA ARG A 100 6.26 -13.02 -6.44
C ARG A 100 5.07 -12.94 -7.41
N ASP A 101 5.35 -13.06 -8.71
CA ASP A 101 4.31 -13.00 -9.74
C ASP A 101 3.17 -13.98 -9.45
N HIS A 102 3.48 -15.22 -9.08
CA HIS A 102 2.46 -16.23 -8.82
C HIS A 102 1.62 -15.89 -7.58
N ASP A 103 2.20 -15.23 -6.56
CA ASP A 103 1.47 -14.78 -5.39
C ASP A 103 0.46 -13.70 -5.76
N LEU A 104 0.89 -12.73 -6.56
CA LEU A 104 0.03 -11.64 -7.01
C LEU A 104 -1.12 -12.16 -7.87
N LEU A 105 -0.83 -13.08 -8.80
CA LEU A 105 -1.85 -13.70 -9.63
C LEU A 105 -2.86 -14.47 -8.80
N ALA A 106 -2.40 -15.22 -7.78
CA ALA A 106 -3.27 -15.96 -6.88
C ALA A 106 -4.16 -15.04 -6.03
N ILE A 107 -3.59 -13.95 -5.50
CA ILE A 107 -4.34 -12.97 -4.70
C ILE A 107 -5.47 -12.36 -5.55
N LEU A 108 -5.16 -11.96 -6.79
CA LEU A 108 -6.15 -11.37 -7.69
C LEU A 108 -7.20 -12.38 -8.12
N ASP A 109 -6.79 -13.62 -8.40
CA ASP A 109 -7.71 -14.70 -8.78
C ASP A 109 -8.72 -14.99 -7.67
N GLU A 110 -8.26 -15.07 -6.42
CA GLU A 110 -9.13 -15.27 -5.25
C GLU A 110 -10.12 -14.12 -5.07
N ALA A 111 -9.75 -12.93 -5.49
CA ALA A 111 -10.65 -11.77 -5.46
C ALA A 111 -11.53 -11.66 -6.71
N GLY A 112 -11.48 -12.66 -7.59
CA GLY A 112 -12.33 -12.73 -8.77
C GLY A 112 -11.75 -12.09 -10.03
N LEU A 113 -10.46 -11.75 -10.04
CA LEU A 113 -9.81 -11.14 -11.19
C LEU A 113 -8.72 -12.02 -11.75
N VAL A 114 -9.00 -12.66 -12.88
CA VAL A 114 -8.00 -13.49 -13.59
C VAL A 114 -7.15 -12.61 -14.49
N MET A 115 -5.83 -12.69 -14.33
CA MET A 115 -4.85 -11.96 -15.14
C MET A 115 -3.81 -12.89 -15.71
N THR A 116 -3.29 -12.55 -16.89
CA THR A 116 -2.10 -13.21 -17.42
C THR A 116 -0.84 -12.61 -16.79
N LYS A 117 0.27 -13.35 -16.86
CA LYS A 117 1.57 -12.86 -16.39
C LYS A 117 2.00 -11.60 -17.16
N GLY A 118 1.72 -11.56 -18.47
CA GLY A 118 2.01 -10.37 -19.29
C GLY A 118 1.24 -9.14 -18.85
N GLU A 119 -0.04 -9.30 -18.55
CA GLU A 119 -0.88 -8.22 -18.02
C GLU A 119 -0.38 -7.75 -16.66
N LEU A 120 0.02 -8.67 -15.79
CA LEU A 120 0.59 -8.34 -14.49
C LEU A 120 1.89 -7.54 -14.65
N ASN A 121 2.80 -8.01 -15.51
CA ASN A 121 4.09 -7.34 -15.73
C ASN A 121 3.91 -5.90 -16.21
N ALA A 122 2.89 -5.64 -17.01
CA ALA A 122 2.61 -4.30 -17.52
C ALA A 122 2.34 -3.29 -16.39
N LEU A 123 1.80 -3.73 -15.26
CA LEU A 123 1.55 -2.88 -14.10
C LEU A 123 2.84 -2.39 -13.41
N PHE A 124 3.94 -3.12 -13.58
CA PHE A 124 5.22 -2.83 -12.92
C PHE A 124 6.26 -2.21 -13.84
N ARG A 125 5.92 -1.92 -15.09
CA ARG A 125 6.81 -1.20 -16.00
C ARG A 125 6.87 0.28 -15.66
N ALA A 126 7.93 0.95 -16.12
CA ALA A 126 8.04 2.39 -15.93
C ALA A 126 6.90 3.12 -16.68
N PRO A 127 6.37 4.22 -16.12
CA PRO A 127 5.25 4.94 -16.73
C PRO A 127 5.48 5.38 -18.19
N GLY A 128 6.73 5.62 -18.58
CA GLY A 128 7.07 5.98 -19.97
C GLY A 128 7.22 4.81 -20.93
N HIS A 129 7.13 3.57 -20.43
CA HIS A 129 7.27 2.38 -21.26
C HIS A 129 6.01 2.15 -22.10
N GLY A 130 6.18 1.76 -23.37
CA GLY A 130 5.06 1.53 -24.30
C GLY A 130 4.07 0.46 -23.84
N ASN A 131 4.50 -0.49 -23.02
CA ASN A 131 3.66 -1.55 -22.49
C ASN A 131 3.22 -1.29 -21.04
N TYR A 132 3.42 -0.06 -20.52
CA TYR A 132 2.94 0.30 -19.20
C TYR A 132 1.42 0.31 -19.17
N ARG A 133 0.85 -0.25 -18.09
CA ARG A 133 -0.59 -0.23 -17.86
C ARG A 133 -0.87 0.45 -16.51
N PRO A 134 -1.69 1.52 -16.50
CA PRO A 134 -2.14 2.09 -15.22
C PRO A 134 -2.99 1.10 -14.44
N CYS A 135 -2.76 1.03 -13.13
CA CYS A 135 -3.57 0.23 -12.23
C CYS A 135 -4.82 1.01 -11.86
N GLY A 136 -5.97 0.54 -12.31
CA GLY A 136 -7.25 1.16 -11.95
C GLY A 136 -7.63 0.90 -10.50
N ASP A 137 -8.55 1.69 -9.99
CA ASP A 137 -9.01 1.57 -8.60
C ASP A 137 -9.64 0.20 -8.31
N GLN A 138 -10.39 -0.35 -9.26
CA GLN A 138 -11.03 -1.65 -9.04
C GLN A 138 -10.01 -2.77 -8.90
N LEU A 139 -8.94 -2.73 -9.70
CA LEU A 139 -7.86 -3.71 -9.59
C LEU A 139 -7.18 -3.60 -8.22
N LEU A 140 -6.89 -2.39 -7.77
CA LEU A 140 -6.27 -2.18 -6.46
C LEU A 140 -7.19 -2.62 -5.32
N ARG A 141 -8.50 -2.35 -5.41
CA ARG A 141 -9.48 -2.83 -4.43
C ARG A 141 -9.50 -4.36 -4.37
N ASN A 142 -9.50 -5.02 -5.52
CA ASN A 142 -9.48 -6.48 -5.60
C ASN A 142 -8.21 -7.04 -4.98
N PHE A 143 -7.08 -6.42 -5.27
CA PHE A 143 -5.80 -6.81 -4.67
C PHE A 143 -5.82 -6.67 -3.15
N LEU A 144 -6.27 -5.53 -2.63
CA LEU A 144 -6.35 -5.29 -1.18
C LEU A 144 -7.29 -6.27 -0.50
N LYS A 145 -8.42 -6.58 -1.14
CA LYS A 145 -9.37 -7.57 -0.64
C LYS A 145 -8.75 -8.97 -0.59
N GLY A 146 -8.08 -9.37 -1.65
CA GLY A 146 -7.39 -10.66 -1.70
C GLY A 146 -6.25 -10.74 -0.70
N LEU A 147 -5.51 -9.66 -0.51
CA LEU A 147 -4.45 -9.58 0.49
C LEU A 147 -5.00 -9.78 1.90
N ALA A 148 -6.15 -9.17 2.21
CA ALA A 148 -6.81 -9.30 3.51
C ALA A 148 -7.25 -10.74 3.82
N GLN A 149 -7.48 -11.55 2.80
CA GLN A 149 -7.92 -12.93 2.95
C GLN A 149 -6.78 -13.91 3.18
N ARG A 150 -5.53 -13.46 3.03
CA ARG A 150 -4.37 -14.33 3.26
C ARG A 150 -4.12 -14.48 4.76
N SER A 151 -3.91 -15.72 5.18
CA SER A 151 -3.65 -16.05 6.58
C SER A 151 -2.18 -15.94 6.97
N ASP A 152 -1.30 -15.73 5.99
CA ASP A 152 0.15 -15.70 6.18
C ASP A 152 0.73 -14.27 6.28
N LEU A 153 -0.13 -13.29 6.47
CA LEU A 153 0.31 -11.89 6.64
C LEU A 153 0.95 -11.63 8.00
#